data_5636df46bcfcb278f37a667587080a23
#
_entry.id   5636df46bcfcb278f37a667587080a23
#
_cell.length_a   1.000
_cell.length_b   1.000
_cell.length_c   1.000
_cell.angle_alpha   90.00
_cell.angle_beta   90.00
_cell.angle_gamma   90.00
#
_symmetry.space_group_name_H-M   'P 1'
#
loop_
_entity.id
_entity.type
_entity.pdbx_description
1 polymer ?
#
loop_
_entity_poly.entity_id
_entity_poly.type
_entity_poly.pdbx_seq_one_letter_code
_entity_poly.pdbx_strand_id
1 'polypeptide(L)'
;MKKISSIICLLIMIFVPTITFANIINQLNETGKFTKLNETLTKSGLNQNLKGGGPFTIFAPLDDAFAAISAQTYYGLLREENKEKLVNILGRHVFLKKITSSEINGEIKIKAINGEEITINKIHGIDYINEAEVVTADIEASNGVIHFINRVLQPLN
;
A
#
# COMPACT_ATOMS: atom_id res chain seq x y z
N MET A 1 -12.91 -30.60 -62.36
CA MET A 1 -13.35 -30.70 -60.96
C MET A 1 -12.44 -29.84 -60.10
N LYS A 2 -12.92 -28.76 -59.56
CA LYS A 2 -12.14 -27.92 -58.62
C LYS A 2 -12.25 -28.52 -57.23
N LYS A 3 -11.16 -29.01 -56.67
CA LYS A 3 -11.14 -29.39 -55.24
C LYS A 3 -11.05 -28.13 -54.43
N ILE A 4 -12.13 -27.84 -53.67
CA ILE A 4 -12.10 -26.75 -52.69
C ILE A 4 -11.37 -27.28 -51.48
N SER A 5 -10.11 -26.84 -51.30
CA SER A 5 -9.35 -27.11 -50.09
C SER A 5 -9.91 -26.19 -49.01
N SER A 6 -10.76 -26.72 -48.15
CA SER A 6 -11.18 -26.01 -46.91
C SER A 6 -9.96 -25.96 -45.99
N ILE A 7 -9.25 -24.87 -46.03
CA ILE A 7 -8.29 -24.52 -44.98
C ILE A 7 -9.15 -24.09 -43.79
N ILE A 8 -9.45 -25.05 -42.93
CA ILE A 8 -9.99 -24.75 -41.61
C ILE A 8 -8.86 -24.07 -40.83
N CYS A 9 -8.85 -22.73 -40.86
CA CYS A 9 -8.00 -21.93 -39.99
C CYS A 9 -8.53 -22.15 -38.58
N LEU A 10 -7.97 -23.12 -37.85
CA LEU A 10 -8.24 -23.34 -36.43
C LEU A 10 -7.65 -22.15 -35.68
N LEU A 11 -8.47 -21.13 -35.45
CA LEU A 11 -8.09 -19.99 -34.60
C LEU A 11 -7.98 -20.54 -33.18
N ILE A 12 -6.77 -20.96 -32.81
CA ILE A 12 -6.45 -21.28 -31.42
C ILE A 12 -6.51 -19.95 -30.67
N MET A 13 -7.67 -19.68 -30.06
CA MET A 13 -7.86 -18.57 -29.14
C MET A 13 -7.00 -18.88 -27.91
N ILE A 14 -5.76 -18.36 -27.89
CA ILE A 14 -4.90 -18.45 -26.71
C ILE A 14 -5.59 -17.63 -25.63
N PHE A 15 -6.29 -18.32 -24.73
CA PHE A 15 -6.80 -17.71 -23.51
C PHE A 15 -5.60 -17.38 -22.61
N VAL A 16 -5.13 -16.15 -22.71
CA VAL A 16 -4.14 -15.63 -21.77
C VAL A 16 -4.93 -15.19 -20.52
N PRO A 17 -4.79 -15.88 -19.40
CA PRO A 17 -5.44 -15.43 -18.17
C PRO A 17 -4.88 -14.05 -17.83
N THR A 18 -5.72 -13.04 -17.87
CA THR A 18 -5.37 -11.71 -17.35
C THR A 18 -5.35 -11.80 -15.83
N ILE A 19 -4.17 -11.69 -15.24
CA ILE A 19 -4.05 -11.57 -13.80
C ILE A 19 -4.56 -10.17 -13.44
N THR A 20 -5.75 -10.10 -12.87
CA THR A 20 -6.32 -8.84 -12.37
C THR A 20 -5.98 -8.75 -10.88
N PHE A 21 -5.13 -7.81 -10.54
CA PHE A 21 -4.86 -7.51 -9.13
C PHE A 21 -6.03 -6.73 -8.53
N ALA A 22 -6.38 -7.06 -7.29
CA ALA A 22 -7.29 -6.24 -6.51
C ALA A 22 -6.65 -4.87 -6.20
N ASN A 23 -7.46 -3.84 -5.94
CA ASN A 23 -6.94 -2.55 -5.51
C ASN A 23 -6.33 -2.65 -4.09
N ILE A 24 -5.58 -1.62 -3.70
CA ILE A 24 -4.87 -1.59 -2.41
C ILE A 24 -5.80 -1.93 -1.23
N ILE A 25 -6.98 -1.33 -1.17
CA ILE A 25 -7.92 -1.55 -0.06
C ILE A 25 -8.40 -3.00 0.00
N ASN A 26 -8.72 -3.60 -1.15
CA ASN A 26 -9.13 -5.00 -1.20
C ASN A 26 -7.98 -5.94 -0.81
N GLN A 27 -6.76 -5.68 -1.30
CA GLN A 27 -5.56 -6.43 -0.90
C GLN A 27 -5.33 -6.40 0.60
N LEU A 28 -5.44 -5.22 1.25
CA LEU A 28 -5.30 -5.09 2.69
C LEU A 28 -6.38 -5.87 3.46
N ASN A 29 -7.62 -5.87 2.97
CA ASN A 29 -8.72 -6.61 3.59
C ASN A 29 -8.53 -8.13 3.48
N GLU A 30 -8.08 -8.61 2.34
CA GLU A 30 -7.92 -10.05 2.06
C GLU A 30 -6.80 -10.70 2.87
N THR A 31 -5.76 -9.96 3.24
CA THR A 31 -4.63 -10.50 4.00
C THR A 31 -4.96 -10.84 5.46
N GLY A 32 -5.98 -10.21 6.05
CA GLY A 32 -6.35 -10.39 7.45
C GLY A 32 -5.32 -9.88 8.48
N LYS A 33 -4.27 -9.20 8.05
CA LYS A 33 -3.16 -8.71 8.90
C LYS A 33 -3.24 -7.22 9.21
N PHE A 34 -4.26 -6.53 8.70
CA PHE A 34 -4.39 -5.08 8.71
C PHE A 34 -5.72 -4.61 9.30
N THR A 35 -6.23 -5.31 10.30
CA THR A 35 -7.52 -4.98 10.93
C THR A 35 -7.53 -3.56 11.48
N LYS A 36 -6.50 -3.18 12.23
CA LYS A 36 -6.37 -1.84 12.81
C LYS A 36 -6.15 -0.77 11.76
N LEU A 37 -5.32 -1.05 10.75
CA LEU A 37 -5.12 -0.12 9.64
C LEU A 37 -6.42 0.11 8.86
N ASN A 38 -7.16 -0.94 8.54
CA ASN A 38 -8.43 -0.84 7.82
C ASN A 38 -9.48 -0.06 8.62
N GLU A 39 -9.53 -0.25 9.94
CA GLU A 39 -10.40 0.54 10.83
C GLU A 39 -10.02 2.03 10.78
N THR A 40 -8.73 2.35 10.90
CA THR A 40 -8.25 3.74 10.86
C THR A 40 -8.46 4.39 9.49
N LEU A 41 -8.22 3.66 8.39
CA LEU A 41 -8.47 4.14 7.03
C LEU A 41 -9.96 4.43 6.79
N THR A 42 -10.84 3.59 7.34
CA THR A 42 -12.30 3.78 7.24
C THR A 42 -12.76 4.99 8.05
N LYS A 43 -12.29 5.12 9.28
CA LYS A 43 -12.61 6.25 10.17
C LYS A 43 -12.12 7.59 9.63
N SER A 44 -10.94 7.60 9.00
CA SER A 44 -10.40 8.81 8.38
C SER A 44 -11.06 9.19 7.05
N GLY A 45 -11.71 8.23 6.38
CA GLY A 45 -12.27 8.39 5.03
C GLY A 45 -11.25 8.18 3.91
N LEU A 46 -9.97 7.96 4.22
CA LEU A 46 -8.91 7.74 3.22
C LEU A 46 -9.10 6.47 2.40
N ASN A 47 -9.83 5.48 2.92
CA ASN A 47 -10.15 4.26 2.20
C ASN A 47 -10.87 4.53 0.87
N GLN A 48 -11.70 5.59 0.78
CA GLN A 48 -12.38 5.95 -0.46
C GLN A 48 -11.39 6.51 -1.48
N ASN A 49 -10.45 7.34 -1.06
CA ASN A 49 -9.43 7.90 -1.93
C ASN A 49 -8.49 6.82 -2.48
N LEU A 50 -8.12 5.84 -1.65
CA LEU A 50 -7.23 4.74 -2.03
C LEU A 50 -7.89 3.66 -2.89
N LYS A 51 -9.20 3.70 -3.11
CA LYS A 51 -9.90 2.87 -4.10
C LYS A 51 -9.78 3.42 -5.52
N GLY A 52 -9.46 4.69 -5.66
CA GLY A 52 -9.34 5.38 -6.93
C GLY A 52 -8.11 4.99 -7.73
N GLY A 53 -7.95 5.60 -8.90
CA GLY A 53 -6.78 5.40 -9.74
C GLY A 53 -5.53 6.02 -9.12
N GLY A 54 -4.46 5.21 -9.02
CA GLY A 54 -3.16 5.68 -8.54
C GLY A 54 -2.33 6.39 -9.60
N PRO A 55 -1.02 6.15 -9.59
CA PRO A 55 -0.37 5.14 -8.76
C PRO A 55 -0.18 5.58 -7.32
N PHE A 56 -0.38 4.63 -6.40
CA PHE A 56 -0.11 4.82 -4.98
C PHE A 56 0.97 3.87 -4.48
N THR A 57 1.71 4.29 -3.48
CA THR A 57 2.48 3.40 -2.61
C THR A 57 1.95 3.56 -1.20
N ILE A 58 1.65 2.46 -0.54
CA ILE A 58 1.28 2.46 0.88
C ILE A 58 2.29 1.62 1.66
N PHE A 59 2.85 2.22 2.71
CA PHE A 59 3.60 1.49 3.72
C PHE A 59 2.62 1.11 4.83
N ALA A 60 2.14 -0.12 4.78
CA ALA A 60 1.04 -0.60 5.61
C ALA A 60 1.57 -1.20 6.92
N PRO A 61 1.31 -0.56 8.08
CA PRO A 61 1.68 -1.14 9.37
C PRO A 61 0.81 -2.37 9.68
N LEU A 62 1.46 -3.48 9.99
CA LEU A 62 0.80 -4.70 10.45
C LEU A 62 0.07 -4.45 11.77
N ASP A 63 -0.90 -5.30 12.12
CA ASP A 63 -1.60 -5.21 13.41
C ASP A 63 -0.65 -5.19 14.60
N ASP A 64 0.44 -5.96 14.54
CA ASP A 64 1.49 -5.97 15.57
C ASP A 64 2.25 -4.63 15.66
N ALA A 65 2.32 -3.86 14.58
CA ALA A 65 2.92 -2.53 14.58
C ALA A 65 2.19 -1.54 15.50
N PHE A 66 0.90 -1.75 15.71
CA PHE A 66 0.09 -0.94 16.62
C PHE A 66 0.30 -1.32 18.11
N ALA A 67 0.99 -2.40 18.41
CA ALA A 67 1.27 -2.82 19.79
C ALA A 67 2.13 -1.79 20.56
N ALA A 68 2.94 -0.99 19.86
CA ALA A 68 3.72 0.11 20.44
C ALA A 68 2.87 1.34 20.79
N ILE A 69 1.62 1.40 20.33
CA ILE A 69 0.67 2.48 20.61
C ILE A 69 -0.25 2.02 21.74
N SER A 70 -0.37 2.85 22.80
CA SER A 70 -1.29 2.51 23.89
C SER A 70 -2.73 2.42 23.39
N ALA A 71 -3.53 1.54 24.00
CA ALA A 71 -4.94 1.42 23.65
C ALA A 71 -5.68 2.77 23.79
N GLN A 72 -5.36 3.56 24.82
CA GLN A 72 -5.92 4.87 25.03
C GLN A 72 -5.62 5.82 23.85
N THR A 73 -4.36 5.82 23.37
CA THR A 73 -3.97 6.64 22.22
C THR A 73 -4.65 6.16 20.95
N TYR A 74 -4.69 4.85 20.71
CA TYR A 74 -5.33 4.27 19.53
C TYR A 74 -6.82 4.64 19.47
N TYR A 75 -7.59 4.35 20.52
CA TYR A 75 -9.02 4.69 20.55
C TYR A 75 -9.26 6.18 20.59
N GLY A 76 -8.34 6.97 21.16
CA GLY A 76 -8.37 8.42 21.10
C GLY A 76 -8.30 8.95 19.67
N LEU A 77 -7.44 8.37 18.83
CA LEU A 77 -7.32 8.75 17.41
C LEU A 77 -8.55 8.41 16.58
N LEU A 78 -9.35 7.41 17.00
CA LEU A 78 -10.57 7.02 16.28
C LEU A 78 -11.77 7.92 16.57
N ARG A 79 -11.65 8.87 17.51
CA ARG A 79 -12.72 9.83 17.81
C ARG A 79 -12.85 10.85 16.68
N GLU A 80 -14.08 11.27 16.40
CA GLU A 80 -14.37 12.23 15.33
C GLU A 80 -13.61 13.55 15.51
N GLU A 81 -13.46 14.01 16.75
CA GLU A 81 -12.70 15.22 17.11
C GLU A 81 -11.21 15.16 16.72
N ASN A 82 -10.66 13.94 16.56
CA ASN A 82 -9.26 13.70 16.20
C ASN A 82 -9.07 13.26 14.73
N LYS A 83 -10.10 13.34 13.92
CA LYS A 83 -10.09 12.88 12.53
C LYS A 83 -8.99 13.52 11.70
N GLU A 84 -8.75 14.81 11.82
CA GLU A 84 -7.67 15.51 11.09
C GLU A 84 -6.29 14.98 11.50
N LYS A 85 -6.09 14.72 12.79
CA LYS A 85 -4.85 14.12 13.28
C LYS A 85 -4.65 12.72 12.74
N LEU A 86 -5.73 11.92 12.69
CA LEU A 86 -5.69 10.58 12.12
C LEU A 86 -5.36 10.61 10.62
N VAL A 87 -6.01 11.50 9.86
CA VAL A 87 -5.72 11.71 8.43
C VAL A 87 -4.25 12.08 8.21
N ASN A 88 -3.71 12.96 9.05
CA ASN A 88 -2.31 13.37 8.95
C ASN A 88 -1.35 12.19 9.22
N ILE A 89 -1.58 11.41 10.27
CA ILE A 89 -0.76 10.23 10.59
C ILE A 89 -0.84 9.21 9.45
N LEU A 90 -2.02 8.90 8.95
CA LEU A 90 -2.19 7.95 7.85
C LEU A 90 -1.59 8.48 6.55
N GLY A 91 -1.67 9.78 6.32
CA GLY A 91 -1.08 10.44 5.16
C GLY A 91 0.43 10.27 5.04
N ARG A 92 1.14 10.04 6.14
CA ARG A 92 2.58 9.73 6.14
C ARG A 92 2.91 8.37 5.53
N HIS A 93 1.93 7.47 5.50
CA HIS A 93 2.10 6.11 5.00
C HIS A 93 1.76 5.99 3.50
N VAL A 94 1.26 7.05 2.87
CA VAL A 94 0.76 7.03 1.50
C VAL A 94 1.53 8.01 0.62
N PHE A 95 1.93 7.54 -0.56
CA PHE A 95 2.67 8.32 -1.56
C PHE A 95 1.95 8.25 -2.90
N LEU A 96 1.89 9.37 -3.62
CA LEU A 96 1.30 9.48 -4.97
C LEU A 96 2.29 9.06 -6.08
N LYS A 97 3.00 7.99 -5.84
CA LYS A 97 3.98 7.42 -6.76
C LYS A 97 4.12 5.93 -6.49
N LYS A 98 4.35 5.14 -7.53
CA LYS A 98 4.75 3.75 -7.36
C LYS A 98 6.23 3.70 -6.99
N ILE A 99 6.55 3.15 -5.83
CA ILE A 99 7.91 3.00 -5.30
C ILE A 99 8.14 1.51 -5.01
N THR A 100 8.99 0.88 -5.79
CA THR A 100 9.37 -0.52 -5.58
C THR A 100 10.68 -0.61 -4.81
N SER A 101 10.93 -1.74 -4.17
CA SER A 101 12.16 -1.96 -3.39
C SER A 101 13.43 -1.88 -4.27
N SER A 102 13.32 -2.20 -5.56
CA SER A 102 14.41 -2.08 -6.52
C SER A 102 14.82 -0.65 -6.85
N GLU A 103 13.91 0.31 -6.64
CA GLU A 103 14.17 1.74 -6.85
C GLU A 103 14.85 2.39 -5.65
N ILE A 104 14.88 1.72 -4.50
CA ILE A 104 15.51 2.21 -3.27
C ILE A 104 16.99 1.82 -3.29
N ASN A 105 17.83 2.76 -3.68
CA ASN A 105 19.29 2.63 -3.70
C ASN A 105 19.90 3.67 -2.78
N GLY A 106 20.26 3.24 -1.55
CA GLY A 106 20.73 4.15 -0.52
C GLY A 106 19.58 4.93 0.12
N GLU A 107 19.80 6.19 0.41
CA GLU A 107 18.79 7.08 1.03
C GLU A 107 18.06 7.89 -0.05
N ILE A 108 16.74 7.86 0.00
CA ILE A 108 15.86 8.71 -0.80
C ILE A 108 14.86 9.43 0.11
N LYS A 109 14.49 10.64 -0.28
CA LYS A 109 13.48 11.45 0.41
C LYS A 109 12.30 11.69 -0.49
N ILE A 110 11.11 11.35 -0.03
CA ILE A 110 9.88 11.43 -0.81
C ILE A 110 8.80 12.11 0.02
N LYS A 111 8.05 12.98 -0.63
CA LYS A 111 6.92 13.66 0.00
C LYS A 111 5.70 12.75 0.06
N ALA A 112 5.18 12.53 1.27
CA ALA A 112 3.93 11.82 1.52
C ALA A 112 2.71 12.71 1.18
N ILE A 113 1.52 12.12 1.15
CA ILE A 113 0.29 12.87 0.79
C ILE A 113 -0.08 13.95 1.82
N ASN A 114 0.39 13.84 3.06
CA ASN A 114 0.23 14.88 4.08
C ASN A 114 1.18 16.06 3.90
N GLY A 115 2.08 16.01 2.89
CA GLY A 115 3.06 17.05 2.59
C GLY A 115 4.40 16.91 3.32
N GLU A 116 4.54 15.96 4.22
CA GLU A 116 5.80 15.73 4.93
C GLU A 116 6.79 14.93 4.07
N GLU A 117 8.06 15.27 4.20
CA GLU A 117 9.14 14.52 3.58
C GLU A 117 9.53 13.34 4.46
N ILE A 118 9.46 12.14 3.89
CA ILE A 118 9.77 10.88 4.55
C ILE A 118 11.04 10.30 3.94
N THR A 119 11.94 9.84 4.79
CA THR A 119 13.17 9.18 4.37
C THR A 119 12.96 7.69 4.22
N ILE A 120 13.34 7.17 3.06
CA ILE A 120 13.39 5.73 2.78
C ILE A 120 14.84 5.40 2.49
N ASN A 121 15.38 4.37 3.15
CA ASN A 121 16.75 3.95 2.95
C ASN A 121 16.88 2.42 2.95
N LYS A 122 17.95 1.95 2.30
CA LYS A 122 18.31 0.54 2.28
C LYS A 122 19.58 0.33 3.09
N ILE A 123 19.48 -0.46 4.16
CA ILE A 123 20.60 -0.79 5.04
C ILE A 123 20.77 -2.30 5.05
N HIS A 124 21.94 -2.78 4.64
CA HIS A 124 22.26 -4.22 4.55
C HIS A 124 21.19 -5.04 3.79
N GLY A 125 20.61 -4.46 2.72
CA GLY A 125 19.60 -5.12 1.90
C GLY A 125 18.17 -5.06 2.44
N ILE A 126 17.95 -4.42 3.58
CA ILE A 126 16.63 -4.22 4.19
C ILE A 126 16.19 -2.78 3.96
N ASP A 127 14.96 -2.61 3.51
CA ASP A 127 14.36 -1.30 3.32
C ASP A 127 13.78 -0.78 4.63
N TYR A 128 14.03 0.49 4.92
CA TYR A 128 13.49 1.20 6.08
C TYR A 128 12.75 2.44 5.59
N ILE A 129 11.62 2.74 6.22
CA ILE A 129 10.93 4.01 6.08
C ILE A 129 10.95 4.74 7.42
N ASN A 130 11.73 5.81 7.50
CA ASN A 130 12.18 6.38 8.77
C ASN A 130 12.79 5.28 9.66
N GLU A 131 12.18 4.99 10.81
CA GLU A 131 12.63 3.93 11.74
C GLU A 131 11.88 2.59 11.57
N ALA A 132 10.90 2.53 10.66
CA ALA A 132 10.12 1.32 10.42
C ALA A 132 10.81 0.41 9.40
N GLU A 133 10.95 -0.85 9.73
CA GLU A 133 11.47 -1.87 8.83
C GLU A 133 10.36 -2.36 7.88
N VAL A 134 10.72 -2.49 6.61
CA VAL A 134 9.85 -3.13 5.61
C VAL A 134 10.03 -4.65 5.72
N VAL A 135 9.03 -5.33 6.26
CA VAL A 135 9.07 -6.79 6.48
C VAL A 135 8.62 -7.59 5.28
N THR A 136 7.82 -7.00 4.41
CA THR A 136 7.41 -7.56 3.12
C THR A 136 7.28 -6.42 2.12
N ALA A 137 7.98 -6.52 1.01
CA ALA A 137 7.98 -5.49 -0.03
C ALA A 137 7.27 -5.93 -1.29
N ASP A 138 6.91 -4.95 -2.13
CA ASP A 138 6.47 -5.13 -3.51
C ASP A 138 5.21 -5.99 -3.69
N ILE A 139 4.23 -5.85 -2.81
CA ILE A 139 2.91 -6.46 -3.01
C ILE A 139 2.13 -5.62 -4.02
N GLU A 140 1.96 -6.18 -5.22
CA GLU A 140 1.28 -5.49 -6.32
C GLU A 140 -0.23 -5.36 -6.08
N ALA A 141 -0.76 -4.18 -6.38
CA ALA A 141 -2.19 -3.90 -6.44
C ALA A 141 -2.52 -3.23 -7.78
N SER A 142 -3.80 -3.26 -8.19
CA SER A 142 -4.22 -2.68 -9.47
C SER A 142 -3.96 -1.18 -9.58
N ASN A 143 -3.91 -0.46 -8.46
CA ASN A 143 -3.70 0.98 -8.38
C ASN A 143 -2.43 1.39 -7.62
N GLY A 144 -1.49 0.47 -7.42
CA GLY A 144 -0.22 0.78 -6.77
C GLY A 144 0.52 -0.42 -6.21
N VAL A 145 1.31 -0.17 -5.18
CA VAL A 145 2.12 -1.17 -4.50
C VAL A 145 2.01 -1.00 -2.98
N ILE A 146 2.08 -2.11 -2.26
CA ILE A 146 1.99 -2.15 -0.80
C ILE A 146 3.30 -2.72 -0.24
N HIS A 147 3.85 -2.07 0.76
CA HIS A 147 4.95 -2.58 1.58
C HIS A 147 4.46 -2.74 3.02
N PHE A 148 4.73 -3.87 3.63
CA PHE A 148 4.34 -4.14 5.02
C PHE A 148 5.45 -3.64 5.95
N ILE A 149 5.10 -2.88 6.97
CA ILE A 149 6.03 -2.33 7.94
C ILE A 149 5.71 -2.77 9.36
N ASN A 150 6.74 -2.82 10.19
CA ASN A 150 6.66 -3.29 11.57
C ASN A 150 6.34 -2.20 12.60
N ARG A 151 6.22 -0.94 12.17
CA ARG A 151 5.89 0.19 13.04
C ARG A 151 4.96 1.18 12.34
N VAL A 152 4.13 1.86 13.12
CA VAL A 152 3.36 3.01 12.65
C VAL A 152 4.27 4.23 12.58
N LEU A 153 4.24 4.95 11.44
CA LEU A 153 5.02 6.18 11.27
C LEU A 153 4.40 7.30 12.11
N GLN A 154 5.06 7.64 13.20
CA GLN A 154 4.63 8.71 14.09
C GLN A 154 5.24 10.05 13.69
N PRO A 155 4.61 11.19 14.07
CA PRO A 155 5.22 12.50 13.92
C PRO A 155 6.60 12.51 14.59
N LEU A 156 7.59 13.08 13.89
CA LEU A 156 8.83 13.47 14.54
C LEU A 156 8.47 14.62 15.49
N ASN A 157 8.58 14.38 16.79
CA ASN A 157 8.39 15.42 17.82
C ASN A 157 9.51 16.45 17.74
#